data_25b09adfc707ea413c4f2db2e7ea54f8
#
_entry.id   25b09adfc707ea413c4f2db2e7ea54f8
#
_cell.length_a   1.000
_cell.length_b   1.000
_cell.length_c   1.000
_cell.angle_alpha   90.00
_cell.angle_beta   90.00
_cell.angle_gamma   90.00
#
_symmetry.space_group_name_H-M   'P 1'
#
loop_
_entity.id
_entity.type
_entity.pdbx_description
1 polymer ?
#
loop_
_entity_poly.entity_id
_entity_poly.type
_entity_poly.pdbx_seq_one_letter_code
_entity_poly.pdbx_strand_id
1 'polypeptide(L)'
;NWSRPVEEVNALMDLLVDTLIKEVKALADKGVRLSTIGDTGALPESCQTQLKLAAEQTAHQKNLELTLALSYSSKWEMVEAVKNIMASGIAPEAVDAQVISDHLTTRDLPDPELMIRTSGEHRISNFLLWQMAYTEFHFSPVLWPDFGKEEFIGAIRDFQNRERRFGGLLDTNHNVDSK
;
A
#
# COMPACT_ATOMS: atom_id res chain seq x y z
N ASN A 1 -12.80 4.19 8.07
CA ASN A 1 -13.14 5.30 9.00
C ASN A 1 -14.52 5.92 8.76
N TRP A 2 -15.34 5.35 7.85
CA TRP A 2 -16.69 5.84 7.57
C TRP A 2 -17.66 5.75 8.77
N SER A 3 -17.32 4.96 9.80
CA SER A 3 -18.09 4.87 11.05
C SER A 3 -17.79 6.01 12.06
N ARG A 4 -16.90 6.93 11.75
CA ARG A 4 -16.60 8.11 12.57
C ARG A 4 -17.69 9.18 12.40
N PRO A 5 -17.79 10.16 13.32
CA PRO A 5 -18.71 11.28 13.15
C PRO A 5 -18.52 11.97 11.79
N VAL A 6 -19.62 12.36 11.15
CA VAL A 6 -19.62 12.95 9.80
C VAL A 6 -18.73 14.19 9.71
N GLU A 7 -18.73 15.01 10.74
CA GLU A 7 -17.89 16.22 10.83
C GLU A 7 -16.39 15.88 10.77
N GLU A 8 -15.97 14.82 11.46
CA GLU A 8 -14.58 14.36 11.44
C GLU A 8 -14.20 13.80 10.06
N VAL A 9 -15.09 13.05 9.43
CA VAL A 9 -14.88 12.52 8.07
C VAL A 9 -14.75 13.66 7.07
N ASN A 10 -15.63 14.66 7.13
CA ASN A 10 -15.57 15.83 6.26
C ASN A 10 -14.27 16.61 6.44
N ALA A 11 -13.86 16.87 7.67
CA ALA A 11 -12.61 17.56 7.96
C ALA A 11 -11.38 16.80 7.42
N LEU A 12 -11.39 15.46 7.48
CA LEU A 12 -10.33 14.64 6.88
C LEU A 12 -10.33 14.73 5.35
N MET A 13 -11.49 14.78 4.73
CA MET A 13 -11.59 14.93 3.27
C MET A 13 -11.12 16.30 2.79
N ASP A 14 -11.49 17.36 3.50
CA ASP A 14 -11.01 18.72 3.22
C ASP A 14 -9.48 18.80 3.38
N LEU A 15 -8.93 18.22 4.45
CA LEU A 15 -7.49 18.15 4.67
C LEU A 15 -6.77 17.39 3.54
N LEU A 16 -7.36 16.30 3.06
CA LEU A 16 -6.80 15.53 1.92
C LEU A 16 -6.72 16.41 0.67
N VAL A 17 -7.80 17.10 0.33
CA VAL A 17 -7.86 18.02 -0.83
C VAL A 17 -6.81 19.12 -0.71
N ASP A 18 -6.76 19.80 0.42
CA ASP A 18 -5.80 20.88 0.68
C ASP A 18 -4.35 20.39 0.59
N THR A 19 -4.07 19.20 1.12
CA THR A 19 -2.74 18.60 1.08
C THR A 19 -2.33 18.26 -0.36
N LEU A 20 -3.23 17.65 -1.13
CA LEU A 20 -2.97 17.34 -2.54
C LEU A 20 -2.65 18.61 -3.33
N ILE A 21 -3.43 19.68 -3.18
CA ILE A 21 -3.19 20.95 -3.87
C ILE A 21 -1.82 21.53 -3.53
N LYS A 22 -1.41 21.47 -2.28
CA LYS A 22 -0.15 22.04 -1.80
C LYS A 22 1.07 21.22 -2.22
N GLU A 23 0.96 19.89 -2.15
CA GLU A 23 2.13 19.00 -2.24
C GLU A 23 2.38 18.43 -3.63
N VAL A 24 1.37 18.38 -4.53
CA VAL A 24 1.49 17.71 -5.83
C VAL A 24 2.66 18.23 -6.67
N LYS A 25 2.89 19.55 -6.67
CA LYS A 25 4.02 20.14 -7.39
C LYS A 25 5.37 19.71 -6.82
N ALA A 26 5.51 19.72 -5.49
CA ALA A 26 6.74 19.29 -4.83
C ALA A 26 7.02 17.78 -5.04
N LEU A 27 5.98 16.96 -5.12
CA LEU A 27 6.09 15.55 -5.49
C LEU A 27 6.58 15.40 -6.93
N ALA A 28 5.98 16.11 -7.88
CA ALA A 28 6.39 16.09 -9.28
C ALA A 28 7.86 16.55 -9.44
N ASP A 29 8.26 17.64 -8.80
CA ASP A 29 9.63 18.18 -8.86
C ASP A 29 10.68 17.19 -8.30
N LYS A 30 10.27 16.29 -7.38
CA LYS A 30 11.10 15.20 -6.84
C LYS A 30 11.05 13.91 -7.68
N GLY A 31 10.28 13.89 -8.75
CA GLY A 31 10.12 12.71 -9.59
C GLY A 31 9.19 11.64 -9.01
N VAL A 32 8.27 12.02 -8.10
CA VAL A 32 7.32 11.12 -7.46
C VAL A 32 6.04 11.04 -8.26
N ARG A 33 5.65 9.84 -8.69
CA ARG A 33 4.33 9.54 -9.27
C ARG A 33 3.33 9.28 -8.15
N LEU A 34 2.16 9.91 -8.22
CA LEU A 34 1.06 9.66 -7.29
C LEU A 34 0.03 8.72 -7.92
N SER A 35 -0.36 7.71 -7.18
CA SER A 35 -1.45 6.79 -7.53
C SER A 35 -2.37 6.53 -6.35
N THR A 36 -3.49 5.86 -6.58
CA THR A 36 -4.45 5.52 -5.52
C THR A 36 -4.95 4.10 -5.68
N ILE A 37 -5.23 3.44 -4.55
CA ILE A 37 -5.95 2.17 -4.47
C ILE A 37 -7.16 2.30 -3.55
N GLY A 38 -8.15 1.43 -3.74
CA GLY A 38 -9.39 1.39 -2.96
C GLY A 38 -10.58 1.99 -3.68
N ASP A 39 -11.69 2.12 -2.97
CA ASP A 39 -12.95 2.67 -3.49
C ASP A 39 -12.94 4.20 -3.51
N THR A 40 -12.20 4.77 -4.46
CA THR A 40 -12.14 6.22 -4.64
C THR A 40 -13.45 6.81 -5.11
N GLY A 41 -14.34 6.01 -5.70
CA GLY A 41 -15.69 6.44 -6.12
C GLY A 41 -16.61 6.75 -4.92
N ALA A 42 -16.33 6.19 -3.75
CA ALA A 42 -17.05 6.52 -2.51
C ALA A 42 -16.63 7.85 -1.87
N LEU A 43 -15.56 8.51 -2.37
CA LEU A 43 -15.09 9.79 -1.87
C LEU A 43 -15.95 10.95 -2.40
N PRO A 44 -16.00 12.11 -1.71
CA PRO A 44 -16.61 13.32 -2.25
C PRO A 44 -16.03 13.69 -3.62
N GLU A 45 -16.85 14.29 -4.49
CA GLU A 45 -16.47 14.64 -5.86
C GLU A 45 -15.24 15.57 -5.92
N SER A 46 -15.13 16.49 -4.96
CA SER A 46 -13.95 17.36 -4.83
C SER A 46 -12.66 16.55 -4.61
N CYS A 47 -12.70 15.52 -3.76
CA CYS A 47 -11.57 14.63 -3.53
C CYS A 47 -11.22 13.84 -4.80
N GLN A 48 -12.23 13.25 -5.47
CA GLN A 48 -12.02 12.49 -6.70
C GLN A 48 -11.36 13.35 -7.79
N THR A 49 -11.84 14.59 -7.95
CA THR A 49 -11.29 15.55 -8.92
C THR A 49 -9.84 15.88 -8.61
N GLN A 50 -9.49 16.19 -7.36
CA GLN A 50 -8.13 16.54 -6.97
C GLN A 50 -7.17 15.35 -7.08
N LEU A 51 -7.61 14.15 -6.71
CA LEU A 51 -6.82 12.93 -6.89
C LEU A 51 -6.50 12.67 -8.36
N LYS A 52 -7.49 12.83 -9.24
CA LYS A 52 -7.30 12.69 -10.69
C LYS A 52 -6.29 13.70 -11.22
N LEU A 53 -6.44 14.99 -10.88
CA LEU A 53 -5.52 16.04 -11.29
C LEU A 53 -4.09 15.79 -10.77
N ALA A 54 -3.94 15.38 -9.52
CA ALA A 54 -2.65 15.07 -8.92
C ALA A 54 -1.98 13.86 -9.62
N ALA A 55 -2.74 12.81 -9.92
CA ALA A 55 -2.25 11.66 -10.67
C ALA A 55 -1.80 12.05 -12.09
N GLU A 56 -2.59 12.85 -12.81
CA GLU A 56 -2.26 13.34 -14.15
C GLU A 56 -0.98 14.20 -14.16
N GLN A 57 -0.85 15.13 -13.20
CA GLN A 57 0.32 15.99 -13.06
C GLN A 57 1.61 15.24 -12.77
N THR A 58 1.52 14.09 -12.12
CA THR A 58 2.68 13.28 -11.72
C THR A 58 2.87 12.03 -12.58
N ALA A 59 2.01 11.77 -13.57
CA ALA A 59 1.97 10.52 -14.34
C ALA A 59 3.29 10.17 -15.04
N HIS A 60 4.07 11.17 -15.44
CA HIS A 60 5.34 10.98 -16.16
C HIS A 60 6.55 10.77 -15.23
N GLN A 61 6.37 10.88 -13.91
CA GLN A 61 7.43 10.72 -12.93
C GLN A 61 7.78 9.23 -12.73
N LYS A 62 9.08 8.94 -12.44
CA LYS A 62 9.60 7.57 -12.43
C LYS A 62 10.56 7.27 -11.26
N ASN A 63 10.88 8.24 -10.41
CA ASN A 63 11.85 8.01 -9.33
C ASN A 63 11.25 7.21 -8.18
N LEU A 64 9.98 7.47 -7.86
CA LEU A 64 9.22 6.81 -6.79
C LEU A 64 7.74 6.79 -7.15
N GLU A 65 7.04 5.73 -6.80
CA GLU A 65 5.59 5.71 -6.79
C GLU A 65 5.08 5.82 -5.36
N LEU A 66 4.24 6.83 -5.11
CA LEU A 66 3.50 7.02 -3.86
C LEU A 66 2.05 6.65 -4.10
N THR A 67 1.61 5.54 -3.50
CA THR A 67 0.23 5.07 -3.63
C THR A 67 -0.55 5.34 -2.34
N LEU A 68 -1.66 6.08 -2.46
CA LEU A 68 -2.56 6.36 -1.34
C LEU A 68 -3.68 5.31 -1.31
N ALA A 69 -3.81 4.60 -0.20
CA ALA A 69 -4.93 3.69 0.04
C ALA A 69 -6.10 4.46 0.66
N LEU A 70 -7.13 4.76 -0.15
CA LEU A 70 -8.27 5.60 0.23
C LEU A 70 -9.57 4.81 0.13
N SER A 71 -10.42 4.88 1.19
CA SER A 71 -11.62 4.04 1.28
C SER A 71 -11.30 2.57 0.99
N TYR A 72 -10.14 2.10 1.43
CA TYR A 72 -9.59 0.79 1.14
C TYR A 72 -9.86 -0.21 2.26
N SER A 73 -10.20 -1.41 1.88
CA SER A 73 -10.18 -2.58 2.76
C SER A 73 -9.93 -3.83 1.92
N SER A 74 -9.05 -4.71 2.37
CA SER A 74 -8.66 -5.89 1.59
C SER A 74 -9.83 -6.85 1.35
N LYS A 75 -10.76 -6.98 2.31
CA LYS A 75 -11.96 -7.79 2.11
C LYS A 75 -12.88 -7.22 1.03
N TRP A 76 -13.05 -5.89 0.99
CA TRP A 76 -13.79 -5.23 -0.08
C TRP A 76 -13.10 -5.47 -1.44
N GLU A 77 -11.81 -5.23 -1.51
CA GLU A 77 -11.02 -5.42 -2.72
C GLU A 77 -11.14 -6.85 -3.28
N MET A 78 -11.02 -7.87 -2.42
CA MET A 78 -11.19 -9.28 -2.82
C MET A 78 -12.59 -9.54 -3.37
N VAL A 79 -13.63 -8.99 -2.75
CA VAL A 79 -15.02 -9.12 -3.24
C VAL A 79 -15.17 -8.48 -4.61
N GLU A 80 -14.62 -7.27 -4.81
CA GLU A 80 -14.67 -6.60 -6.12
C GLU A 80 -13.86 -7.36 -7.17
N ALA A 81 -12.69 -7.91 -6.83
CA ALA A 81 -11.92 -8.76 -7.72
C ALA A 81 -12.73 -9.99 -8.18
N VAL A 82 -13.40 -10.69 -7.25
CA VAL A 82 -14.28 -11.83 -7.58
C VAL A 82 -15.42 -11.40 -8.51
N LYS A 83 -16.09 -10.28 -8.22
CA LYS A 83 -17.16 -9.76 -9.11
C LYS A 83 -16.66 -9.47 -10.51
N ASN A 84 -15.48 -8.85 -10.62
CA ASN A 84 -14.86 -8.52 -11.90
C ASN A 84 -14.47 -9.78 -12.69
N ILE A 85 -13.92 -10.79 -12.02
CA ILE A 85 -13.62 -12.11 -12.62
C ILE A 85 -14.89 -12.76 -13.15
N MET A 86 -15.96 -12.79 -12.35
CA MET A 86 -17.26 -13.32 -12.79
C MET A 86 -17.83 -12.56 -14.00
N ALA A 87 -17.69 -11.25 -14.02
CA ALA A 87 -18.16 -10.40 -15.11
C ALA A 87 -17.32 -10.54 -16.38
N SER A 88 -16.03 -10.89 -16.28
CA SER A 88 -15.14 -11.08 -17.42
C SER A 88 -15.39 -12.38 -18.20
N GLY A 89 -16.18 -13.32 -17.66
CA GLY A 89 -16.47 -14.60 -18.27
C GLY A 89 -15.32 -15.61 -18.21
N ILE A 90 -14.32 -15.40 -17.35
CA ILE A 90 -13.24 -16.35 -17.10
C ILE A 90 -13.85 -17.62 -16.52
N ALA A 91 -13.53 -18.79 -17.12
CA ALA A 91 -14.02 -20.08 -16.66
C ALA A 91 -13.44 -20.39 -15.25
N PRO A 92 -14.22 -21.00 -14.34
CA PRO A 92 -13.75 -21.26 -12.98
C PRO A 92 -12.43 -22.04 -12.91
N GLU A 93 -12.20 -22.93 -13.85
CA GLU A 93 -10.99 -23.77 -13.94
C GLU A 93 -9.73 -22.97 -14.34
N ALA A 94 -9.92 -21.78 -14.92
CA ALA A 94 -8.85 -20.88 -15.31
C ALA A 94 -8.51 -19.83 -14.22
N VAL A 95 -9.26 -19.81 -13.11
CA VAL A 95 -9.00 -18.89 -12.01
C VAL A 95 -7.88 -19.44 -11.13
N ASP A 96 -6.75 -18.74 -11.15
CA ASP A 96 -5.57 -19.01 -10.32
C ASP A 96 -5.20 -17.75 -9.49
N ALA A 97 -4.09 -17.81 -8.75
CA ALA A 97 -3.62 -16.69 -7.93
C ALA A 97 -3.27 -15.44 -8.78
N GLN A 98 -2.76 -15.64 -9.99
CA GLN A 98 -2.42 -14.53 -10.89
C GLN A 98 -3.68 -13.83 -11.39
N VAL A 99 -4.69 -14.58 -11.79
CA VAL A 99 -6.00 -14.03 -12.21
C VAL A 99 -6.61 -13.19 -11.09
N ILE A 100 -6.52 -13.64 -9.83
CA ILE A 100 -6.99 -12.83 -8.70
C ILE A 100 -6.18 -11.55 -8.58
N SER A 101 -4.85 -11.64 -8.59
CA SER A 101 -3.94 -10.48 -8.49
C SER A 101 -4.20 -9.45 -9.59
N ASP A 102 -4.44 -9.89 -10.82
CA ASP A 102 -4.73 -9.02 -11.98
C ASP A 102 -6.06 -8.26 -11.86
N HIS A 103 -6.94 -8.69 -10.96
CA HIS A 103 -8.23 -8.04 -10.72
C HIS A 103 -8.28 -7.25 -9.40
N LEU A 104 -7.16 -7.21 -8.64
CA LEU A 104 -7.04 -6.31 -7.48
C LEU A 104 -6.77 -4.86 -7.90
N THR A 105 -7.03 -3.92 -7.01
CA THR A 105 -6.69 -2.50 -7.25
C THR A 105 -5.18 -2.26 -7.25
N THR A 106 -4.41 -3.21 -6.74
CA THR A 106 -2.94 -3.22 -6.68
C THR A 106 -2.26 -3.94 -7.85
N ARG A 107 -3.00 -4.36 -8.87
CA ARG A 107 -2.49 -5.18 -10.00
C ARG A 107 -1.24 -4.62 -10.69
N ASP A 108 -1.07 -3.30 -10.67
CA ASP A 108 0.06 -2.61 -11.29
C ASP A 108 1.21 -2.32 -10.30
N LEU A 109 1.09 -2.81 -9.07
CA LEU A 109 2.08 -2.63 -7.99
C LEU A 109 2.71 -3.98 -7.64
N PRO A 110 4.01 -3.99 -7.26
CA PRO A 110 4.61 -5.20 -6.68
C PRO A 110 4.02 -5.48 -5.30
N ASP A 111 4.07 -6.75 -4.89
CA ASP A 111 3.76 -7.10 -3.50
C ASP A 111 4.72 -6.40 -2.53
N PRO A 112 4.23 -5.93 -1.38
CA PRO A 112 5.05 -5.19 -0.43
C PRO A 112 6.09 -6.11 0.22
N GLU A 113 7.34 -5.67 0.26
CA GLU A 113 8.41 -6.40 0.95
C GLU A 113 8.46 -6.06 2.44
N LEU A 114 8.11 -4.83 2.82
CA LEU A 114 8.11 -4.34 4.21
C LEU A 114 6.81 -3.61 4.51
N MET A 115 6.12 -4.02 5.59
CA MET A 115 5.01 -3.29 6.18
C MET A 115 5.46 -2.68 7.51
N ILE A 116 5.30 -1.36 7.63
CA ILE A 116 5.58 -0.64 8.87
C ILE A 116 4.25 -0.26 9.52
N ARG A 117 4.03 -0.71 10.74
CA ARG A 117 2.87 -0.34 11.56
C ARG A 117 3.31 0.48 12.75
N THR A 118 2.83 1.70 12.85
CA THR A 118 3.10 2.64 13.95
C THR A 118 2.10 2.50 15.10
N SER A 119 2.27 3.30 16.14
CA SER A 119 1.35 3.44 17.29
C SER A 119 1.27 2.23 18.22
N GLY A 120 2.28 1.35 18.23
CA GLY A 120 2.31 0.17 19.08
C GLY A 120 1.22 -0.87 18.78
N GLU A 121 0.59 -0.79 17.61
CA GLU A 121 -0.48 -1.68 17.20
C GLU A 121 0.08 -2.90 16.45
N HIS A 122 -0.28 -4.11 16.89
CA HIS A 122 0.24 -5.38 16.36
C HIS A 122 -0.80 -6.14 15.52
N ARG A 123 -1.59 -5.42 14.71
CA ARG A 123 -2.59 -6.00 13.80
C ARG A 123 -2.53 -5.36 12.42
N ILE A 124 -2.95 -6.09 11.40
CA ILE A 124 -2.95 -5.64 9.99
C ILE A 124 -4.16 -4.74 9.67
N SER A 125 -5.25 -4.86 10.41
CA SER A 125 -6.47 -4.07 10.27
C SER A 125 -7.07 -4.08 8.86
N ASN A 126 -7.15 -5.28 8.24
CA ASN A 126 -7.77 -5.47 6.93
C ASN A 126 -7.06 -4.70 5.79
N PHE A 127 -5.73 -4.57 5.88
CA PHE A 127 -4.90 -3.89 4.89
C PHE A 127 -4.08 -4.90 4.10
N LEU A 128 -4.16 -4.89 2.76
CA LEU A 128 -3.38 -5.67 1.80
C LEU A 128 -3.22 -7.17 2.15
N LEU A 129 -4.30 -7.86 2.63
CA LEU A 129 -4.22 -9.25 3.11
C LEU A 129 -3.71 -10.23 2.06
N TRP A 130 -4.08 -10.05 0.80
CA TRP A 130 -3.62 -10.90 -0.30
C TRP A 130 -2.15 -10.64 -0.61
N GLN A 131 -1.78 -9.39 -0.76
CA GLN A 131 -0.46 -8.96 -1.21
C GLN A 131 0.64 -9.15 -0.14
N MET A 132 0.26 -9.19 1.15
CA MET A 132 1.20 -9.31 2.25
C MET A 132 1.54 -10.76 2.66
N ALA A 133 1.26 -11.73 1.81
CA ALA A 133 1.48 -13.16 2.11
C ALA A 133 2.93 -13.48 2.53
N TYR A 134 3.91 -12.74 1.99
CA TYR A 134 5.34 -12.92 2.28
C TYR A 134 6.03 -11.62 2.75
N THR A 135 5.24 -10.65 3.20
CA THR A 135 5.73 -9.35 3.66
C THR A 135 6.40 -9.46 5.02
N GLU A 136 7.52 -8.81 5.20
CA GLU A 136 8.14 -8.61 6.50
C GLU A 136 7.46 -7.47 7.27
N PHE A 137 7.29 -7.65 8.60
CA PHE A 137 6.58 -6.69 9.44
C PHE A 137 7.54 -5.97 10.39
N HIS A 138 7.42 -4.65 10.46
CA HIS A 138 8.06 -3.82 11.47
C HIS A 138 6.99 -3.07 12.27
N PHE A 139 6.88 -3.38 13.56
CA PHE A 139 5.94 -2.71 14.48
C PHE A 139 6.68 -1.68 15.30
N SER A 140 6.32 -0.40 15.13
CA SER A 140 6.90 0.71 15.88
C SER A 140 5.94 1.19 16.97
N PRO A 141 6.43 1.42 18.22
CA PRO A 141 5.62 2.03 19.26
C PRO A 141 5.37 3.53 19.06
N VAL A 142 6.11 4.15 18.16
CA VAL A 142 6.04 5.59 17.89
C VAL A 142 4.70 5.93 17.25
N LEU A 143 4.05 7.02 17.68
CA LEU A 143 2.81 7.51 17.08
C LEU A 143 3.08 8.09 15.68
N TRP A 144 2.10 7.98 14.78
CA TRP A 144 2.28 8.44 13.40
C TRP A 144 2.78 9.88 13.25
N PRO A 145 2.30 10.88 14.03
CA PRO A 145 2.82 12.26 13.92
C PRO A 145 4.31 12.40 14.29
N ASP A 146 4.82 11.50 15.13
CA ASP A 146 6.22 11.51 15.60
C ASP A 146 7.11 10.55 14.82
N PHE A 147 6.55 9.73 13.92
CA PHE A 147 7.28 8.79 13.07
C PHE A 147 8.00 9.53 11.94
N GLY A 148 9.24 9.91 12.21
CA GLY A 148 10.05 10.72 11.33
C GLY A 148 11.04 9.91 10.47
N LYS A 149 12.03 10.61 9.96
CA LYS A 149 13.07 10.05 9.09
C LYS A 149 13.92 9.00 9.78
N GLU A 150 14.28 9.21 11.03
CA GLU A 150 15.16 8.30 11.79
C GLU A 150 14.46 6.97 12.06
N GLU A 151 13.18 7.01 12.44
CA GLU A 151 12.35 5.82 12.65
C GLU A 151 12.16 5.05 11.35
N PHE A 152 11.92 5.75 10.24
CA PHE A 152 11.78 5.12 8.92
C PHE A 152 13.08 4.44 8.46
N ILE A 153 14.23 5.12 8.60
CA ILE A 153 15.53 4.53 8.28
C ILE A 153 15.83 3.33 9.20
N GLY A 154 15.46 3.44 10.48
CA GLY A 154 15.59 2.35 11.46
C GLY A 154 14.81 1.11 11.02
N ALA A 155 13.57 1.26 10.56
CA ALA A 155 12.75 0.17 10.05
C ALA A 155 13.36 -0.49 8.80
N ILE A 156 13.93 0.31 7.88
CA ILE A 156 14.62 -0.21 6.69
C ILE A 156 15.88 -0.99 7.09
N ARG A 157 16.69 -0.48 8.02
CA ARG A 157 17.88 -1.19 8.51
C ARG A 157 17.54 -2.51 9.21
N ASP A 158 16.47 -2.51 10.02
CA ASP A 158 15.95 -3.74 10.63
C ASP A 158 15.57 -4.75 9.54
N PHE A 159 14.83 -4.35 8.52
CA PHE A 159 14.48 -5.19 7.39
C PHE A 159 15.70 -5.73 6.63
N GLN A 160 16.69 -4.90 6.35
CA GLN A 160 17.91 -5.30 5.63
C GLN A 160 18.76 -6.32 6.39
N ASN A 161 18.67 -6.34 7.72
CA ASN A 161 19.41 -7.28 8.57
C ASN A 161 18.71 -8.64 8.74
N ARG A 162 17.50 -8.82 8.17
CA ARG A 162 16.76 -10.08 8.25
C ARG A 162 17.17 -11.06 7.18
N GLU A 163 17.27 -12.33 7.55
CA GLU A 163 17.42 -13.43 6.61
C GLU A 163 16.04 -13.83 6.06
N ARG A 164 15.79 -13.60 4.77
CA ARG A 164 14.54 -13.98 4.09
C ARG A 164 14.67 -15.40 3.54
N ARG A 165 13.92 -16.34 4.10
CA ARG A 165 14.02 -17.76 3.76
C ARG A 165 13.05 -18.25 2.71
N PHE A 166 11.95 -17.55 2.42
CA PHE A 166 10.90 -17.91 1.44
C PHE A 166 10.52 -19.41 1.47
N GLY A 167 10.54 -20.04 2.65
CA GLY A 167 10.27 -21.48 2.80
C GLY A 167 11.45 -22.40 2.44
N GLY A 168 12.63 -21.88 2.08
CA GLY A 168 13.84 -22.65 1.80
C GLY A 168 14.65 -23.01 3.06
N LEU A 169 15.48 -24.04 2.95
CA LEU A 169 16.48 -24.36 3.97
C LEU A 169 17.69 -23.42 3.83
N LEU A 170 18.34 -23.08 4.95
CA LEU A 170 19.63 -22.41 4.89
C LEU A 170 20.63 -23.34 4.21
N ASP A 171 21.40 -22.83 3.24
CA ASP A 171 22.60 -23.49 2.75
C ASP A 171 23.63 -23.52 3.92
N THR A 172 23.68 -24.63 4.63
CA THR A 172 24.63 -24.87 5.72
C THR A 172 26.06 -25.14 5.22
N ASN A 173 26.37 -24.81 3.97
CA ASN A 173 27.69 -24.96 3.39
C ASN A 173 28.52 -23.67 3.45
N HIS A 174 28.84 -23.17 4.65
CA HIS A 174 30.04 -22.37 4.86
C HIS A 174 31.01 -23.14 5.72
N ASN A 175 31.86 -23.90 5.03
CA ASN A 175 33.22 -24.31 5.31
C ASN A 175 33.69 -24.28 6.77
N VAL A 176 33.63 -25.46 7.37
CA VAL A 176 34.66 -25.90 8.28
C VAL A 176 35.80 -26.42 7.39
N ASP A 177 36.71 -25.56 6.94
CA ASP A 177 38.05 -25.94 6.50
C ASP A 177 38.94 -24.69 6.52
N SER A 178 39.66 -24.51 7.59
CA SER A 178 41.02 -23.98 7.57
C SER A 178 41.70 -24.29 8.93
N LYS A 179 42.52 -25.26 8.89
CA LYS A 179 43.54 -25.52 9.87
C LYS A 179 44.48 -24.33 10.05
#